data_138b4b85babca66f2fb065ce78466746
#
_entry.id   138b4b85babca66f2fb065ce78466746
#
_cell.length_a   1.000
_cell.length_b   1.000
_cell.length_c   1.000
_cell.angle_alpha   90.00
_cell.angle_beta   90.00
_cell.angle_gamma   90.00
#
_symmetry.space_group_name_H-M   'P 1'
#
loop_
_entity.id
_entity.type
_entity.pdbx_description
1 polymer ?
#
loop_
_entity_poly.entity_id
_entity_poly.type
_entity_poly.pdbx_seq_one_letter_code
_entity_poly.pdbx_strand_id
1 'polypeptide(L)'
;FFADTQVEKIVGSRAYARARHFFNECRRVSEAENAIKTGNQRKVVELLNQSGESSRYDLKNCAAFDGDDSITGIIDFAKSICPACAARVHGGGFAGTVLCVVPKSSFDDFVSECRAKYGNKHVLTLSVRNVGTMAF
;
A
#
# COMPACT_ATOMS: atom_id res chain seq x y z
N PHE A 1 25.50 -6.16 1.76
CA PHE A 1 24.38 -6.97 1.28
C PHE A 1 24.85 -7.83 0.15
N PHE A 2 24.51 -9.11 0.15
CA PHE A 2 24.96 -10.18 -0.73
C PHE A 2 25.01 -9.74 -2.20
N ALA A 3 25.99 -10.24 -2.95
CA ALA A 3 26.02 -10.06 -4.38
C ALA A 3 24.71 -10.58 -4.98
N ASP A 4 23.76 -9.67 -5.20
CA ASP A 4 22.35 -9.95 -5.51
C ASP A 4 22.13 -11.01 -6.58
N THR A 5 22.99 -11.02 -7.60
CA THR A 5 22.92 -11.96 -8.72
C THR A 5 23.28 -13.41 -8.36
N GLN A 6 24.11 -13.64 -7.34
CA GLN A 6 24.48 -15.01 -6.94
C GLN A 6 23.37 -15.65 -6.09
N VAL A 7 22.80 -14.90 -5.16
CA VAL A 7 21.70 -15.39 -4.32
C VAL A 7 20.48 -15.71 -5.19
N GLU A 8 20.13 -14.82 -6.11
CA GLU A 8 19.00 -15.04 -7.02
C GLU A 8 19.17 -16.33 -7.87
N LYS A 9 20.39 -16.59 -8.36
CA LYS A 9 20.67 -17.83 -9.12
C LYS A 9 20.47 -19.09 -8.29
N ILE A 10 20.75 -19.03 -6.99
CA ILE A 10 20.63 -20.20 -6.09
C ILE A 10 19.17 -20.44 -5.70
N VAL A 11 18.46 -19.37 -5.29
CA VAL A 11 17.11 -19.50 -4.71
C VAL A 11 15.97 -19.31 -5.73
N GLY A 12 16.29 -18.82 -6.92
CA GLY A 12 15.35 -18.46 -7.97
C GLY A 12 14.76 -17.06 -7.79
N SER A 13 14.38 -16.43 -8.89
CA SER A 13 13.92 -15.02 -8.94
C SER A 13 12.69 -14.76 -8.06
N ARG A 14 11.77 -15.71 -7.99
CA ARG A 14 10.53 -15.55 -7.17
C ARG A 14 10.85 -15.53 -5.67
N ALA A 15 11.68 -16.44 -5.18
CA ALA A 15 12.06 -16.47 -3.76
C ALA A 15 12.91 -15.26 -3.40
N TYR A 16 13.83 -14.87 -4.29
CA TYR A 16 14.64 -13.68 -4.14
C TYR A 16 13.79 -12.39 -4.06
N ALA A 17 12.83 -12.20 -4.97
CA ALA A 17 11.95 -11.03 -4.96
C ALA A 17 11.13 -10.93 -3.66
N ARG A 18 10.61 -12.05 -3.15
CA ARG A 18 9.89 -12.08 -1.87
C ARG A 18 10.77 -11.77 -0.68
N ALA A 19 11.99 -12.28 -0.64
CA ALA A 19 12.96 -11.93 0.40
C ALA A 19 13.31 -10.44 0.35
N ARG A 20 13.57 -9.91 -0.84
CA ARG A 20 13.82 -8.48 -1.07
C ARG A 20 12.65 -7.62 -0.58
N HIS A 21 11.40 -8.02 -0.92
CA HIS A 21 10.20 -7.37 -0.39
C HIS A 21 10.22 -7.32 1.13
N PHE A 22 10.41 -8.45 1.79
CA PHE A 22 10.41 -8.54 3.26
C PHE A 22 11.43 -7.61 3.91
N PHE A 23 12.70 -7.67 3.50
CA PHE A 23 13.73 -6.82 4.07
C PHE A 23 13.52 -5.33 3.80
N ASN A 24 13.01 -4.99 2.62
CA ASN A 24 12.67 -3.61 2.29
C ASN A 24 11.46 -3.11 3.09
N GLU A 25 10.46 -3.96 3.38
CA GLU A 25 9.34 -3.60 4.26
C GLU A 25 9.83 -3.32 5.69
N CYS A 26 10.70 -4.16 6.25
CA CYS A 26 11.28 -3.91 7.58
C CYS A 26 11.97 -2.53 7.64
N ARG A 27 12.74 -2.17 6.62
CA ARG A 27 13.38 -0.86 6.53
C ARG A 27 12.36 0.26 6.41
N ARG A 28 11.34 0.11 5.54
CA ARG A 28 10.27 1.12 5.36
C ARG A 28 9.49 1.37 6.64
N VAL A 29 9.24 0.35 7.45
CA VAL A 29 8.59 0.52 8.77
C VAL A 29 9.39 1.44 9.66
N SER A 30 10.71 1.24 9.78
CA SER A 30 11.58 2.10 10.61
C SER A 30 11.65 3.53 10.06
N GLU A 31 11.72 3.68 8.74
CA GLU A 31 11.70 5.00 8.10
C GLU A 31 10.36 5.71 8.30
N ALA A 32 9.24 4.98 8.22
CA ALA A 32 7.91 5.52 8.43
C ALA A 32 7.69 5.96 9.88
N GLU A 33 8.16 5.17 10.84
CA GLU A 33 8.14 5.55 12.26
C GLU A 33 8.86 6.88 12.48
N ASN A 34 10.05 7.03 11.94
CA ASN A 34 10.81 8.28 12.04
C ASN A 34 10.08 9.45 11.33
N ALA A 35 9.52 9.21 10.14
CA ALA A 35 8.77 10.23 9.41
C ALA A 35 7.53 10.70 10.18
N ILE A 36 6.82 9.79 10.86
CA ILE A 36 5.68 10.12 11.71
C ILE A 36 6.15 10.94 12.91
N LYS A 37 7.20 10.52 13.62
CA LYS A 37 7.76 11.24 14.79
C LYS A 37 8.21 12.65 14.46
N THR A 38 8.70 12.87 13.24
CA THR A 38 9.16 14.18 12.76
C THR A 38 8.09 15.00 12.03
N GLY A 39 6.84 14.49 11.94
CA GLY A 39 5.75 15.16 11.26
C GLY A 39 5.91 15.21 9.72
N ASN A 40 6.79 14.41 9.14
CA ASN A 40 7.05 14.40 7.70
C ASN A 40 6.00 13.57 6.94
N GLN A 41 4.81 14.13 6.78
CA GLN A 41 3.67 13.48 6.12
C GLN A 41 3.99 13.08 4.67
N ARG A 42 4.73 13.90 3.93
CA ARG A 42 5.14 13.60 2.55
C ARG A 42 5.95 12.31 2.47
N LYS A 43 6.89 12.14 3.41
CA LYS A 43 7.71 10.91 3.48
C LYS A 43 6.88 9.69 3.82
N VAL A 44 5.88 9.81 4.69
CA VAL A 44 4.94 8.72 5.00
C VAL A 44 4.19 8.27 3.75
N VAL A 45 3.63 9.21 2.97
CA VAL A 45 2.92 8.92 1.71
C VAL A 45 3.86 8.24 0.71
N GLU A 46 5.08 8.73 0.56
CA GLU A 46 6.10 8.13 -0.31
C GLU A 46 6.38 6.68 0.07
N LEU A 47 6.63 6.40 1.35
CA LEU A 47 6.94 5.06 1.85
C LEU A 47 5.76 4.09 1.68
N LEU A 48 4.53 4.55 1.90
CA LEU A 48 3.33 3.75 1.65
C LEU A 48 3.19 3.39 0.17
N ASN A 49 3.49 4.32 -0.73
CA ASN A 49 3.49 4.05 -2.17
C ASN A 49 4.58 3.05 -2.55
N GLN A 50 5.80 3.22 -2.05
CA GLN A 50 6.90 2.27 -2.27
C GLN A 50 6.54 0.85 -1.76
N SER A 51 5.85 0.75 -0.63
CA SER A 51 5.34 -0.51 -0.11
C SER A 51 4.29 -1.13 -1.03
N GLY A 52 3.39 -0.32 -1.60
CA GLY A 52 2.41 -0.75 -2.60
C GLY A 52 3.06 -1.30 -3.87
N GLU A 53 4.06 -0.59 -4.40
CA GLU A 53 4.84 -1.03 -5.57
C GLU A 53 5.57 -2.35 -5.31
N SER A 54 6.21 -2.47 -4.14
CA SER A 54 6.88 -3.72 -3.75
C SER A 54 5.89 -4.89 -3.59
N SER A 55 4.69 -4.63 -3.08
CA SER A 55 3.61 -5.62 -3.03
C SER A 55 3.18 -6.06 -4.43
N ARG A 56 3.06 -5.12 -5.37
CA ARG A 56 2.64 -5.38 -6.76
C ARG A 56 3.69 -6.18 -7.54
N TYR A 57 4.97 -5.79 -7.46
CA TYR A 57 6.03 -6.31 -8.33
C TYR A 57 6.92 -7.38 -7.70
N ASP A 58 7.24 -7.26 -6.41
CA ASP A 58 8.11 -8.21 -5.71
C ASP A 58 7.32 -9.35 -5.08
N LEU A 59 6.33 -9.02 -4.25
CA LEU A 59 5.50 -10.01 -3.56
C LEU A 59 4.46 -10.63 -4.50
N LYS A 60 3.93 -9.84 -5.45
CA LYS A 60 2.91 -10.23 -6.43
C LYS A 60 1.62 -10.70 -5.79
N ASN A 61 1.15 -10.01 -4.76
CA ASN A 61 -0.09 -10.32 -4.07
C ASN A 61 -1.28 -9.45 -4.48
N CYS A 62 -1.13 -8.64 -5.54
CA CYS A 62 -2.21 -7.83 -6.11
C CYS A 62 -2.93 -8.48 -7.29
N ALA A 63 -2.45 -9.62 -7.79
CA ALA A 63 -2.84 -10.20 -9.07
C ALA A 63 -3.68 -11.47 -8.90
N ALA A 64 -4.88 -11.36 -8.34
CA ALA A 64 -5.85 -12.46 -8.36
C ALA A 64 -6.61 -12.53 -9.70
N PHE A 65 -6.90 -11.38 -10.27
CA PHE A 65 -7.58 -11.19 -11.56
C PHE A 65 -7.26 -9.80 -12.11
N ASP A 66 -7.52 -9.59 -13.39
CA ASP A 66 -7.35 -8.31 -14.07
C ASP A 66 -8.69 -7.56 -14.18
N GLY A 67 -8.62 -6.26 -14.37
CA GLY A 67 -9.79 -5.39 -14.56
C GLY A 67 -9.92 -4.30 -13.49
N ASP A 68 -10.96 -3.48 -13.66
CA ASP A 68 -11.19 -2.28 -12.85
C ASP A 68 -11.46 -2.59 -11.38
N ASP A 69 -12.08 -3.73 -11.08
CA ASP A 69 -12.39 -4.18 -9.73
C ASP A 69 -11.25 -4.99 -9.10
N SER A 70 -10.16 -5.23 -9.83
CA SER A 70 -8.95 -5.83 -9.29
C SER A 70 -8.25 -4.89 -8.31
N ILE A 71 -7.42 -5.44 -7.42
CA ILE A 71 -6.61 -4.61 -6.50
C ILE A 71 -5.76 -3.59 -7.27
N THR A 72 -5.16 -4.01 -8.38
CA THR A 72 -4.38 -3.12 -9.24
C THR A 72 -5.23 -2.04 -9.88
N GLY A 73 -6.40 -2.40 -10.43
CA GLY A 73 -7.35 -1.45 -11.01
C GLY A 73 -7.85 -0.42 -10.00
N ILE A 74 -8.16 -0.85 -8.77
CA ILE A 74 -8.58 0.04 -7.68
C ILE A 74 -7.45 1.01 -7.30
N ILE A 75 -6.20 0.53 -7.19
CA ILE A 75 -5.04 1.37 -6.89
C ILE A 75 -4.81 2.38 -8.02
N ASP A 76 -4.84 1.94 -9.27
CA ASP A 76 -4.63 2.79 -10.43
C ASP A 76 -5.74 3.87 -10.54
N PHE A 77 -7.00 3.51 -10.27
CA PHE A 77 -8.10 4.47 -10.18
C PHE A 77 -7.89 5.49 -9.04
N ALA A 78 -7.57 5.03 -7.84
CA ALA A 78 -7.31 5.92 -6.70
C ALA A 78 -6.22 6.95 -7.02
N LYS A 79 -5.15 6.51 -7.69
CA LYS A 79 -4.06 7.38 -8.13
C LYS A 79 -4.46 8.35 -9.24
N SER A 80 -5.35 7.96 -10.13
CA SER A 80 -5.83 8.82 -11.22
C SER A 80 -6.65 10.00 -10.71
N ILE A 81 -7.51 9.78 -9.69
CA ILE A 81 -8.35 10.83 -9.11
C ILE A 81 -7.64 11.65 -8.02
N CYS A 82 -6.62 11.09 -7.37
CA CYS A 82 -5.80 11.79 -6.39
C CYS A 82 -4.32 11.39 -6.48
N PRO A 83 -3.53 12.00 -7.37
CA PRO A 83 -2.10 11.68 -7.52
C PRO A 83 -1.27 11.87 -6.24
N ALA A 84 -1.73 12.72 -5.33
CA ALA A 84 -1.09 13.00 -4.05
C ALA A 84 -1.40 11.95 -2.96
N CYS A 85 -2.32 11.01 -3.20
CA CYS A 85 -2.64 9.98 -2.23
C CYS A 85 -1.57 8.88 -2.16
N ALA A 86 -1.53 8.15 -1.05
CA ALA A 86 -0.95 6.81 -1.04
C ALA A 86 -2.06 5.78 -1.27
N ALA A 87 -1.78 4.78 -2.11
CA ALA A 87 -2.70 3.66 -2.33
C ALA A 87 -1.91 2.36 -2.42
N ARG A 88 -2.32 1.36 -1.63
CA ARG A 88 -1.67 0.06 -1.59
C ARG A 88 -2.64 -1.05 -1.22
N VAL A 89 -2.29 -2.27 -1.58
CA VAL A 89 -2.99 -3.46 -1.05
C VAL A 89 -2.88 -3.50 0.47
N HIS A 90 -3.94 -3.91 1.16
CA HIS A 90 -3.97 -4.08 2.60
C HIS A 90 -4.22 -5.55 2.97
N GLY A 91 -3.49 -6.06 3.97
CA GLY A 91 -3.54 -7.47 4.37
C GLY A 91 -2.85 -8.41 3.39
N GLY A 92 -3.34 -9.63 3.27
CA GLY A 92 -2.74 -10.69 2.46
C GLY A 92 -2.79 -10.46 0.95
N GLY A 93 -3.61 -9.55 0.50
CA GLY A 93 -3.78 -9.25 -0.92
C GLY A 93 -4.76 -10.16 -1.64
N PHE A 94 -4.50 -10.42 -2.92
CA PHE A 94 -5.26 -11.21 -3.89
C PHE A 94 -6.69 -10.68 -4.16
N ALA A 95 -7.65 -10.85 -3.29
CA ALA A 95 -9.01 -10.32 -3.40
C ALA A 95 -9.40 -9.49 -2.14
N GLY A 96 -8.41 -8.90 -1.49
CA GLY A 96 -8.58 -8.14 -0.25
C GLY A 96 -8.97 -6.68 -0.48
N THR A 97 -8.52 -5.83 0.41
CA THR A 97 -8.81 -4.40 0.42
C THR A 97 -7.64 -3.55 -0.06
N VAL A 98 -7.94 -2.37 -0.56
CA VAL A 98 -6.97 -1.30 -0.83
C VAL A 98 -7.06 -0.27 0.27
N LEU A 99 -5.92 0.07 0.86
CA LEU A 99 -5.79 1.18 1.80
C LEU A 99 -5.35 2.42 1.04
N CYS A 100 -6.12 3.51 1.18
CA CYS A 100 -5.76 4.82 0.66
C CYS A 100 -5.53 5.80 1.80
N VAL A 101 -4.45 6.57 1.71
CA VAL A 101 -4.18 7.72 2.59
C VAL A 101 -4.24 8.97 1.74
N VAL A 102 -5.23 9.80 2.00
CA VAL A 102 -5.62 10.92 1.14
C VAL A 102 -5.41 12.24 1.88
N PRO A 103 -4.88 13.28 1.22
CA PRO A 103 -4.81 14.62 1.81
C PRO A 103 -6.21 15.09 2.26
N LYS A 104 -6.27 15.72 3.42
CA LYS A 104 -7.56 16.18 4.00
C LYS A 104 -8.33 17.12 3.05
N SER A 105 -7.61 17.93 2.27
CA SER A 105 -8.20 18.84 1.29
C SER A 105 -8.89 18.16 0.11
N SER A 106 -8.57 16.89 -0.17
CA SER A 106 -9.13 16.12 -1.29
C SER A 106 -9.99 14.95 -0.81
N PHE A 107 -10.22 14.84 0.50
CA PHE A 107 -10.80 13.64 1.09
C PHE A 107 -12.27 13.43 0.67
N ASP A 108 -13.11 14.46 0.76
CA ASP A 108 -14.53 14.34 0.47
C ASP A 108 -14.80 14.05 -1.01
N ASP A 109 -14.09 14.74 -1.91
CA ASP A 109 -14.17 14.51 -3.35
C ASP A 109 -13.69 13.08 -3.69
N PHE A 110 -12.55 12.65 -3.13
CA PHE A 110 -12.03 11.31 -3.31
C PHE A 110 -13.02 10.22 -2.86
N VAL A 111 -13.62 10.38 -1.69
CA VAL A 111 -14.63 9.44 -1.18
C VAL A 111 -15.87 9.41 -2.08
N SER A 112 -16.31 10.56 -2.55
CA SER A 112 -17.45 10.67 -3.48
C SER A 112 -17.20 9.92 -4.79
N GLU A 113 -16.05 10.15 -5.42
CA GLU A 113 -15.64 9.47 -6.66
C GLU A 113 -15.51 7.95 -6.48
N CYS A 114 -14.89 7.52 -5.39
CA CYS A 114 -14.78 6.09 -5.08
C CYS A 114 -16.16 5.45 -4.87
N ARG A 115 -17.06 6.12 -4.16
CA ARG A 115 -18.42 5.61 -3.93
C ARG A 115 -19.27 5.59 -5.19
N ALA A 116 -19.10 6.57 -6.06
CA ALA A 116 -19.75 6.59 -7.37
C ALA A 116 -19.33 5.39 -8.24
N LYS A 117 -18.04 5.02 -8.20
CA LYS A 117 -17.51 3.91 -9.00
C LYS A 117 -17.78 2.54 -8.37
N TYR A 118 -17.53 2.39 -7.08
CA TYR A 118 -17.54 1.06 -6.42
C TYR A 118 -18.76 0.82 -5.53
N GLY A 119 -19.57 1.86 -5.27
CA GLY A 119 -20.73 1.79 -4.39
C GLY A 119 -20.40 2.05 -2.92
N ASN A 120 -21.38 2.56 -2.19
CA ASN A 120 -21.24 3.00 -0.78
C ASN A 120 -20.77 1.89 0.17
N LYS A 121 -21.16 0.65 -0.09
CA LYS A 121 -20.86 -0.51 0.77
C LYS A 121 -19.39 -0.92 0.72
N HIS A 122 -18.68 -0.54 -0.33
CA HIS A 122 -17.30 -0.95 -0.60
C HIS A 122 -16.29 0.14 -0.23
N VAL A 123 -16.74 1.32 0.17
CA VAL A 123 -15.86 2.45 0.52
C VAL A 123 -16.06 2.82 1.99
N LEU A 124 -15.09 2.43 2.81
CA LEU A 124 -15.07 2.70 4.24
C LEU A 124 -14.12 3.86 4.55
N THR A 125 -14.61 4.83 5.29
CA THR A 125 -13.78 5.91 5.83
C THR A 125 -13.30 5.54 7.23
N LEU A 126 -12.00 5.64 7.46
CA LEU A 126 -11.36 5.25 8.71
C LEU A 126 -10.60 6.44 9.32
N SER A 127 -10.47 6.43 10.63
CA SER A 127 -9.57 7.30 11.36
C SER A 127 -8.66 6.49 12.27
N VAL A 128 -7.43 6.97 12.44
CA VAL A 128 -6.49 6.37 13.40
C VAL A 128 -6.88 6.84 14.78
N ARG A 129 -7.16 5.91 15.70
CA ARG A 129 -7.46 6.27 17.10
C ARG A 129 -6.18 6.67 17.85
N ASN A 130 -6.34 7.52 18.86
CA ASN A 130 -5.21 8.06 19.63
C ASN A 130 -4.61 7.09 20.67
N VAL A 131 -5.23 5.94 20.87
CA VAL A 131 -4.82 4.91 21.82
C VAL A 131 -4.56 3.59 21.12
N GLY A 132 -3.56 2.87 21.60
CA GLY A 132 -3.21 1.55 21.10
C GLY A 132 -4.23 0.47 21.51
N THR A 133 -3.78 -0.78 21.55
CA THR A 133 -4.60 -1.91 22.01
C THR A 133 -4.98 -1.71 23.50
N MET A 134 -6.26 -1.83 23.79
CA MET A 134 -6.79 -1.82 25.15
C MET A 134 -7.42 -3.18 25.46
N ALA A 135 -7.11 -3.75 26.61
CA ALA A 135 -7.85 -4.88 27.19
C ALA A 135 -8.99 -4.33 28.05
N PHE A 136 -10.16 -4.94 27.95
CA PHE A 136 -11.33 -4.65 28.77
C PHE A 136 -11.56 -5.81 29.73
#